data_a21def5922acbfff5280df62db88a931
#
_entry.id   a21def5922acbfff5280df62db88a931
#
_cell.length_a   1.000
_cell.length_b   1.000
_cell.length_c   1.000
_cell.angle_alpha   90.00
_cell.angle_beta   90.00
_cell.angle_gamma   90.00
#
_symmetry.space_group_name_H-M   'P 1'
#
loop_
_entity.id
_entity.type
_entity.pdbx_description
1 polymer ?
#
loop_
_entity_poly.entity_id
_entity_poly.type
_entity_poly.pdbx_seq_one_letter_code
_entity_poly.pdbx_strand_id
1 'polypeptide(L)'
;MSESFQLHPRLAADCIRVGQLPLSMLLLLNDARYPWFVLVPRRTGVSEVFELAEDDQRQLWQESARLSRFMKQAFHADKLNVAALGNLVPQLHIHHVARYRSDSAWPGPVWGVGEAVPYDKHTLGERVAMVCDAFGDTLLAY
;
A
#
# COMPACT_ATOMS: atom_id res chain seq x y z
N MET A 1 3.28 2.52 -29.34
CA MET A 1 3.99 2.17 -28.10
C MET A 1 3.18 2.58 -26.91
N SER A 2 3.04 1.70 -25.95
CA SER A 2 2.39 2.07 -24.69
C SER A 2 3.30 3.00 -23.90
N GLU A 3 2.71 3.99 -23.26
CA GLU A 3 3.47 4.83 -22.35
C GLU A 3 3.96 4.01 -21.16
N SER A 4 5.19 4.29 -20.73
CA SER A 4 5.72 3.69 -19.52
C SER A 4 4.94 4.21 -18.32
N PHE A 5 4.53 3.31 -17.43
CA PHE A 5 3.88 3.70 -16.19
C PHE A 5 4.84 4.51 -15.31
N GLN A 6 4.35 5.62 -14.78
CA GLN A 6 5.11 6.47 -13.87
C GLN A 6 4.31 6.68 -12.59
N LEU A 7 4.94 6.43 -11.45
CA LEU A 7 4.34 6.67 -10.16
C LEU A 7 4.14 8.18 -9.95
N HIS A 8 2.96 8.56 -9.48
CA HIS A 8 2.66 9.97 -9.18
C HIS A 8 3.71 10.54 -8.23
N PRO A 9 4.21 11.78 -8.48
CA PRO A 9 5.28 12.38 -7.67
C PRO A 9 4.99 12.43 -6.17
N ARG A 10 3.74 12.65 -5.80
CA ARG A 10 3.35 12.71 -4.39
C ARG A 10 3.44 11.34 -3.72
N LEU A 11 3.03 10.29 -4.41
CA LEU A 11 3.19 8.93 -3.89
C LEU A 11 4.67 8.56 -3.79
N ALA A 12 5.47 8.94 -4.77
CA ALA A 12 6.91 8.72 -4.74
C ALA A 12 7.59 9.46 -3.56
N ALA A 13 7.09 10.66 -3.23
CA ALA A 13 7.64 11.45 -2.13
C ALA A 13 7.23 10.91 -0.76
N ASP A 14 5.99 10.45 -0.63
CA ASP A 14 5.42 10.05 0.66
C ASP A 14 5.66 8.58 1.01
N CYS A 15 6.12 7.77 0.06
CA CYS A 15 6.24 6.32 0.23
C CYS A 15 7.63 5.81 -0.08
N ILE A 16 7.95 4.66 0.51
CA ILE A 16 9.14 3.87 0.17
C ILE A 16 8.72 2.77 -0.79
N ARG A 17 9.45 2.60 -1.89
CA ARG A 17 9.20 1.52 -2.84
C ARG A 17 9.70 0.21 -2.27
N VAL A 18 8.79 -0.76 -2.11
CA VAL A 18 9.13 -2.08 -1.59
C VAL A 18 9.44 -3.06 -2.71
N GLY A 19 8.61 -3.08 -3.74
CA GLY A 19 8.79 -3.97 -4.88
C GLY A 19 7.61 -3.94 -5.83
N GLN A 20 7.60 -4.86 -6.79
CA GLN A 20 6.56 -4.98 -7.80
C GLN A 20 5.89 -6.34 -7.75
N LEU A 21 4.58 -6.35 -7.65
CA LEU A 21 3.73 -7.52 -7.82
C LEU A 21 3.31 -7.61 -9.30
N PRO A 22 2.64 -8.70 -9.72
CA PRO A 22 2.25 -8.85 -11.14
C PRO A 22 1.51 -7.65 -11.71
N LEU A 23 0.59 -7.04 -10.96
CA LEU A 23 -0.11 -5.83 -11.43
C LEU A 23 0.41 -4.57 -10.77
N SER A 24 0.61 -4.57 -9.47
CA SER A 24 0.78 -3.35 -8.67
C SER A 24 2.20 -3.15 -8.18
N MET A 25 2.60 -1.89 -8.09
CA MET A 25 3.72 -1.50 -7.24
C MET A 25 3.29 -1.64 -5.79
N LEU A 26 4.17 -2.18 -4.95
CA LEU A 26 3.95 -2.24 -3.50
C LEU A 26 4.79 -1.16 -2.83
N LEU A 27 4.12 -0.27 -2.12
CA LEU A 27 4.74 0.84 -1.41
C LEU A 27 4.49 0.72 0.09
N LEU A 28 5.40 1.27 0.88
CA LEU A 28 5.21 1.48 2.31
C LEU A 28 5.09 2.98 2.55
N LEU A 29 3.95 3.43 3.07
CA LEU A 29 3.79 4.83 3.43
C LEU A 29 4.73 5.17 4.59
N ASN A 30 5.44 6.29 4.49
CA ASN A 30 6.43 6.69 5.47
C ASN A 30 5.77 7.32 6.71
N ASP A 31 5.02 6.50 7.42
CA ASP A 31 4.34 6.87 8.66
C ASP A 31 4.46 5.71 9.66
N ALA A 32 5.35 5.87 10.62
CA ALA A 32 5.67 4.83 11.60
C ALA A 32 4.55 4.58 12.62
N ARG A 33 3.52 5.42 12.65
CA ARG A 33 2.40 5.26 13.60
C ARG A 33 1.57 4.02 13.32
N TYR A 34 1.54 3.57 12.04
CA TYR A 34 0.75 2.42 11.59
C TYR A 34 1.56 1.60 10.58
N PRO A 35 1.43 0.26 10.56
CA PRO A 35 1.79 -0.48 9.35
C PRO A 35 0.82 -0.07 8.23
N TRP A 36 1.36 0.55 7.18
CA TRP A 36 0.54 1.18 6.15
C TRP A 36 1.17 0.95 4.77
N PHE A 37 0.58 0.03 4.02
CA PHE A 37 1.06 -0.31 2.68
C PHE A 37 0.08 0.19 1.62
N VAL A 38 0.59 0.45 0.43
CA VAL A 38 -0.19 0.97 -0.69
C VAL A 38 0.10 0.14 -1.93
N LEU A 39 -0.94 -0.29 -2.61
CA LEU A 39 -0.84 -0.93 -3.92
C LEU A 39 -1.20 0.07 -5.01
N VAL A 40 -0.33 0.20 -6.01
CA VAL A 40 -0.56 1.09 -7.14
C VAL A 40 -0.55 0.26 -8.42
N PRO A 41 -1.72 -0.04 -9.00
CA PRO A 41 -1.76 -0.76 -10.28
C PRO A 41 -0.99 -0.03 -11.37
N ARG A 42 -0.11 -0.76 -12.07
CA ARG A 42 0.71 -0.15 -13.13
C ARG A 42 -0.08 -0.05 -14.43
N ARG A 43 -1.09 0.83 -14.40
CA ARG A 43 -1.92 1.14 -15.57
C ARG A 43 -2.04 2.65 -15.70
N THR A 44 -1.61 3.18 -16.84
CA THR A 44 -1.60 4.61 -17.10
C THR A 44 -3.02 5.16 -17.22
N GLY A 45 -3.25 6.32 -16.61
CA GLY A 45 -4.51 7.05 -16.76
C GLY A 45 -5.71 6.49 -16.02
N VAL A 46 -5.48 5.58 -15.08
CA VAL A 46 -6.56 4.96 -14.29
C VAL A 46 -6.65 5.62 -12.92
N SER A 47 -7.85 6.07 -12.55
CA SER A 47 -8.13 6.66 -11.25
C SER A 47 -9.14 5.87 -10.42
N GLU A 48 -9.97 5.06 -11.05
CA GLU A 48 -11.01 4.27 -10.37
C GLU A 48 -10.84 2.78 -10.69
N VAL A 49 -11.18 1.92 -9.73
CA VAL A 49 -11.07 0.46 -9.90
C VAL A 49 -11.86 -0.01 -11.12
N PHE A 50 -13.06 0.52 -11.35
CA PHE A 50 -13.91 0.09 -12.46
C PHE A 50 -13.32 0.39 -13.85
N GLU A 51 -12.34 1.28 -13.92
CA GLU A 51 -11.66 1.61 -15.17
C GLU A 51 -10.62 0.57 -15.58
N LEU A 52 -10.20 -0.28 -14.64
CA LEU A 52 -9.32 -1.40 -14.95
C LEU A 52 -10.06 -2.45 -15.78
N ALA A 53 -9.34 -3.15 -16.68
CA ALA A 53 -9.86 -4.35 -17.31
C ALA A 53 -10.27 -5.38 -16.24
N GLU A 54 -11.25 -6.22 -16.54
CA GLU A 54 -11.77 -7.18 -15.55
C GLU A 54 -10.68 -8.10 -14.97
N ASP A 55 -9.76 -8.57 -15.81
CA ASP A 55 -8.66 -9.41 -15.34
C ASP A 55 -7.75 -8.65 -14.37
N ASP A 56 -7.53 -7.36 -14.62
CA ASP A 56 -6.74 -6.51 -13.73
C ASP A 56 -7.49 -6.25 -12.43
N GLN A 57 -8.81 -6.09 -12.47
CA GLN A 57 -9.61 -5.96 -11.23
C GLN A 57 -9.47 -7.19 -10.35
N ARG A 58 -9.55 -8.39 -10.95
CA ARG A 58 -9.35 -9.65 -10.21
C ARG A 58 -7.95 -9.74 -9.64
N GLN A 59 -6.95 -9.41 -10.43
CA GLN A 59 -5.55 -9.44 -9.99
C GLN A 59 -5.30 -8.46 -8.85
N LEU A 60 -5.86 -7.26 -8.93
CA LEU A 60 -5.76 -6.26 -7.85
C LEU A 60 -6.29 -6.82 -6.53
N TRP A 61 -7.48 -7.43 -6.56
CA TRP A 61 -8.08 -7.96 -5.33
C TRP A 61 -7.34 -9.20 -4.81
N GLN A 62 -6.73 -9.99 -5.67
CA GLN A 62 -5.85 -11.08 -5.23
C GLN A 62 -4.61 -10.53 -4.53
N GLU A 63 -3.99 -9.50 -5.07
CA GLU A 63 -2.84 -8.83 -4.45
C GLU A 63 -3.23 -8.20 -3.12
N SER A 64 -4.37 -7.50 -3.08
CA SER A 64 -4.91 -6.89 -1.87
C SER A 64 -5.20 -7.93 -0.79
N ALA A 65 -5.83 -9.04 -1.14
CA ALA A 65 -6.13 -10.11 -0.20
C ALA A 65 -4.87 -10.73 0.39
N ARG A 66 -3.86 -10.96 -0.43
CA ARG A 66 -2.58 -11.51 0.01
C ARG A 66 -1.86 -10.54 0.96
N LEU A 67 -1.80 -9.27 0.59
CA LEU A 67 -1.20 -8.22 1.42
C LEU A 67 -1.95 -8.09 2.75
N SER A 68 -3.27 -8.08 2.71
CA SER A 68 -4.12 -7.98 3.89
C SER A 68 -3.89 -9.14 4.86
N ARG A 69 -3.82 -10.36 4.33
CA ARG A 69 -3.58 -11.56 5.14
C ARG A 69 -2.21 -11.49 5.82
N PHE A 70 -1.19 -11.10 5.06
CA PHE A 70 0.15 -10.88 5.61
C PHE A 70 0.12 -9.85 6.74
N MET A 71 -0.49 -8.69 6.50
CA MET A 71 -0.53 -7.59 7.49
C MET A 71 -1.28 -7.99 8.77
N LYS A 72 -2.41 -8.68 8.61
CA LYS A 72 -3.22 -9.11 9.76
C LYS A 72 -2.42 -10.01 10.69
N GLN A 73 -1.63 -10.93 10.11
CA GLN A 73 -0.85 -11.90 10.88
C GLN A 73 0.47 -11.31 11.39
N ALA A 74 1.25 -10.68 10.51
CA ALA A 74 2.59 -10.21 10.84
C ALA A 74 2.57 -9.08 11.88
N PHE A 75 1.58 -8.20 11.81
CA PHE A 75 1.48 -7.02 12.68
C PHE A 75 0.44 -7.19 13.79
N HIS A 76 -0.19 -8.35 13.91
CA HIS A 76 -1.20 -8.64 14.94
C HIS A 76 -2.31 -7.58 14.97
N ALA A 77 -2.78 -7.18 13.80
CA ALA A 77 -3.78 -6.11 13.68
C ALA A 77 -5.13 -6.54 14.22
N ASP A 78 -5.82 -5.65 14.92
CA ASP A 78 -7.21 -5.86 15.33
C ASP A 78 -8.15 -5.77 14.12
N LYS A 79 -7.82 -4.88 13.18
CA LYS A 79 -8.64 -4.64 11.98
C LYS A 79 -7.72 -4.16 10.86
N LEU A 80 -8.12 -4.39 9.61
CA LEU A 80 -7.49 -3.73 8.46
C LEU A 80 -8.48 -2.75 7.85
N ASN A 81 -7.98 -1.57 7.50
CA ASN A 81 -8.73 -0.62 6.68
C ASN A 81 -8.15 -0.63 5.27
N VAL A 82 -8.98 -0.96 4.30
CA VAL A 82 -8.61 -1.00 2.89
C VAL A 82 -9.45 0.04 2.17
N ALA A 83 -8.80 0.98 1.49
CA ALA A 83 -9.53 2.10 0.91
C ALA A 83 -8.82 2.70 -0.30
N ALA A 84 -9.61 3.16 -1.27
CA ALA A 84 -9.19 4.01 -2.36
C ALA A 84 -9.80 5.38 -2.15
N LEU A 85 -8.98 6.39 -1.87
CA LEU A 85 -9.46 7.77 -1.71
C LEU A 85 -9.28 8.56 -3.01
N GLY A 86 -8.06 8.95 -3.33
CA GLY A 86 -7.78 9.62 -4.58
C GLY A 86 -8.22 11.08 -4.67
N ASN A 87 -8.56 11.71 -3.55
CA ASN A 87 -9.01 13.10 -3.55
C ASN A 87 -7.89 14.10 -3.88
N LEU A 88 -6.65 13.79 -3.48
CA LEU A 88 -5.47 14.60 -3.76
C LEU A 88 -4.64 14.02 -4.90
N VAL A 89 -4.49 12.70 -4.93
CA VAL A 89 -3.72 11.98 -5.94
C VAL A 89 -4.68 11.14 -6.76
N PRO A 90 -4.98 11.52 -8.01
CA PRO A 90 -5.97 10.80 -8.81
C PRO A 90 -5.49 9.44 -9.32
N GLN A 91 -4.19 9.21 -9.43
CA GLN A 91 -3.67 7.89 -9.82
C GLN A 91 -4.16 6.83 -8.85
N LEU A 92 -4.81 5.79 -9.37
CA LEU A 92 -5.42 4.75 -8.55
C LEU A 92 -4.41 4.11 -7.61
N HIS A 93 -4.71 4.14 -6.32
CA HIS A 93 -3.91 3.48 -5.29
C HIS A 93 -4.80 3.02 -4.15
N ILE A 94 -4.49 1.85 -3.62
CA ILE A 94 -5.28 1.21 -2.58
C ILE A 94 -4.48 1.17 -1.29
N HIS A 95 -4.99 1.87 -0.28
CA HIS A 95 -4.39 1.89 1.06
C HIS A 95 -4.75 0.62 1.82
N HIS A 96 -3.80 0.12 2.59
CA HIS A 96 -3.97 -1.01 3.51
C HIS A 96 -3.34 -0.61 4.83
N VAL A 97 -4.17 -0.39 5.85
CA VAL A 97 -3.71 0.11 7.16
C VAL A 97 -4.03 -0.91 8.24
N ALA A 98 -3.02 -1.34 8.97
CA ALA A 98 -3.21 -2.17 10.16
C ALA A 98 -3.67 -1.27 11.30
N ARG A 99 -4.82 -1.61 11.88
CA ARG A 99 -5.47 -0.82 12.93
C ARG A 99 -5.49 -1.58 14.24
N TYR A 100 -5.38 -0.82 15.32
CA TYR A 100 -5.39 -1.35 16.68
C TYR A 100 -6.38 -0.56 17.53
N ARG A 101 -7.08 -1.25 18.42
CA ARG A 101 -8.02 -0.58 19.35
C ARG A 101 -7.32 0.45 20.22
N SER A 102 -6.01 0.32 20.38
CA SER A 102 -5.16 1.25 21.13
C SER A 102 -4.56 2.38 20.28
N ASP A 103 -4.78 2.39 18.95
CA ASP A 103 -4.17 3.42 18.11
C ASP A 103 -4.85 4.78 18.29
N SER A 104 -4.12 5.85 17.96
CA SER A 104 -4.54 7.22 18.26
C SER A 104 -5.79 7.68 17.53
N ALA A 105 -6.14 7.06 16.40
CA ALA A 105 -7.33 7.43 15.62
C ALA A 105 -8.54 6.55 15.93
N TRP A 106 -8.34 5.39 16.54
CA TRP A 106 -9.40 4.41 16.76
C TRP A 106 -10.60 5.00 17.51
N PRO A 107 -11.86 4.73 17.11
CA PRO A 107 -12.30 3.86 16.01
C PRO A 107 -12.44 4.57 14.66
N GLY A 108 -12.04 5.81 14.56
CA GLY A 108 -12.11 6.57 13.32
C GLY A 108 -11.04 6.19 12.32
N PRO A 109 -11.15 6.64 11.06
CA PRO A 109 -10.12 6.43 10.06
C PRO A 109 -8.85 7.23 10.39
N VAL A 110 -7.73 6.82 9.79
CA VAL A 110 -6.43 7.44 10.07
C VAL A 110 -6.23 8.78 9.36
N TRP A 111 -6.91 8.98 8.22
CA TRP A 111 -6.72 10.18 7.41
C TRP A 111 -7.23 11.41 8.14
N GLY A 112 -6.38 12.45 8.18
CA GLY A 112 -6.71 13.71 8.85
C GLY A 112 -6.48 13.71 10.35
N VAL A 113 -5.93 12.65 10.92
CA VAL A 113 -5.67 12.55 12.36
C VAL A 113 -4.16 12.63 12.61
N GLY A 114 -3.72 13.71 13.26
CA GLY A 114 -2.31 13.92 13.61
C GLY A 114 -1.42 14.10 12.39
N GLU A 115 -0.12 14.05 12.63
CA GLU A 115 0.90 14.17 11.60
C GLU A 115 1.66 12.85 11.44
N ALA A 116 2.08 12.55 10.21
CA ALA A 116 2.90 11.38 9.93
C ALA A 116 4.21 11.45 10.70
N VAL A 117 4.66 10.30 11.20
CA VAL A 117 5.95 10.16 11.87
C VAL A 117 6.85 9.32 10.97
N PRO A 118 7.91 9.92 10.39
CA PRO A 118 8.80 9.17 9.51
C PRO A 118 9.46 7.99 10.23
N TYR A 119 9.69 6.91 9.47
CA TYR A 119 10.43 5.76 9.99
C TYR A 119 11.89 6.12 10.29
N ASP A 120 12.44 5.54 11.36
CA ASP A 120 13.89 5.40 11.46
C ASP A 120 14.36 4.27 10.53
N LYS A 121 15.65 4.24 10.21
CA LYS A 121 16.22 3.30 9.25
C LYS A 121 16.06 1.84 9.69
N HIS A 122 16.19 1.57 10.98
CA HIS A 122 16.11 0.22 11.52
C HIS A 122 14.71 -0.36 11.38
N THR A 123 13.70 0.35 11.86
CA THR A 123 12.31 -0.08 11.76
C THR A 123 11.85 -0.20 10.31
N LEU A 124 12.28 0.74 9.46
CA LEU A 124 12.00 0.68 8.04
C LEU A 124 12.55 -0.60 7.40
N GLY A 125 13.82 -0.87 7.65
CA GLY A 125 14.49 -2.07 7.12
C GLY A 125 13.83 -3.37 7.59
N GLU A 126 13.46 -3.45 8.86
CA GLU A 126 12.74 -4.61 9.40
C GLU A 126 11.41 -4.81 8.70
N ARG A 127 10.64 -3.75 8.53
CA ARG A 127 9.30 -3.83 7.93
C ARG A 127 9.36 -4.23 6.47
N VAL A 128 10.29 -3.67 5.71
CA VAL A 128 10.53 -4.05 4.31
C VAL A 128 10.98 -5.51 4.21
N ALA A 129 11.90 -5.94 5.06
CA ALA A 129 12.38 -7.33 5.06
C ALA A 129 11.25 -8.32 5.34
N MET A 130 10.36 -8.02 6.29
CA MET A 130 9.23 -8.88 6.61
C MET A 130 8.33 -9.13 5.39
N VAL A 131 8.02 -8.09 4.65
CA VAL A 131 7.14 -8.23 3.49
C VAL A 131 7.85 -8.92 2.33
N CYS A 132 9.13 -8.63 2.10
CA CYS A 132 9.92 -9.31 1.09
C CYS A 132 10.02 -10.81 1.36
N ASP A 133 10.24 -11.19 2.60
CA ASP A 133 10.30 -12.61 3.00
C ASP A 133 8.94 -13.30 2.80
N ALA A 134 7.85 -12.63 3.15
CA ALA A 134 6.51 -13.20 3.03
C ALA A 134 6.08 -13.40 1.58
N PHE A 135 6.47 -12.49 0.68
CA PHE A 135 6.08 -12.56 -0.73
C PHE A 135 7.04 -13.35 -1.60
N GLY A 136 8.30 -13.48 -1.18
CA GLY A 136 9.31 -14.26 -1.91
C GLY A 136 9.43 -13.81 -3.37
N ASP A 137 9.48 -14.79 -4.28
CA ASP A 137 9.70 -14.55 -5.71
C ASP A 137 8.55 -13.82 -6.41
N THR A 138 7.38 -13.71 -5.77
CA THR A 138 6.25 -12.96 -6.32
C THR A 138 6.52 -11.46 -6.34
N LEU A 139 7.34 -10.99 -5.42
CA LEU A 139 7.69 -9.58 -5.30
C LEU A 139 9.04 -9.33 -5.94
N LEU A 140 9.04 -8.61 -7.05
CA LEU A 140 10.26 -8.29 -7.78
C LEU A 140 10.84 -6.96 -7.29
N ALA A 141 12.17 -6.86 -7.28
CA ALA A 141 12.87 -5.62 -6.98
C ALA A 141 12.62 -4.57 -8.08
N TYR A 142 12.83 -3.31 -7.76
CA TYR A 142 12.81 -2.22 -8.72
C TYR A 142 14.09 -2.19 -9.56
#